data_14f76e1bcd3d9f5a15775942a08fd8a7
#
_entry.id   14f76e1bcd3d9f5a15775942a08fd8a7
#
_cell.length_a   1.000
_cell.length_b   1.000
_cell.length_c   1.000
_cell.angle_alpha   90.00
_cell.angle_beta   90.00
_cell.angle_gamma   90.00
#
_symmetry.space_group_name_H-M   'P 1'
#
loop_
_entity.id
_entity.type
_entity.pdbx_description
1 polymer ?
#
loop_
_entity_poly.entity_id
_entity_poly.type
_entity_poly.pdbx_seq_one_letter_code
_entity_poly.pdbx_strand_id
1 'polypeptide(L)'
;VEPSPKNPAEGLEYVLLTGIGLKAPAGAAASFASLEEALSAIAQRQFQPVDAIHGIARSAPQYEIVCRRPGETVRSGKKPRHQFYVNVWASDPGTVEGEGTEPFPWSGVNSAVAALLGRCREGSLCLKPGQRLVISHKEPFTPSALERWKKIKETAAKYVFLAMTGVLVLPVVLILGFLVVKAWPALSFSFLFQNPTNNMTAGGIWAPLIGTFFLVLLSLAIAAPIGVLAGVYLNEYARNNWFNRLISLAVVNLAGVPSIVHALFGVGAFVLFMHMGKSLLAASCTIAVMTLPVIITSTREALASVPMAFREACWNLGATRWQTIRTIVLPNSISGILTGVILQVSRAAGETAPILFTGAVFYMRVPDHGWYSFFPYGLHDHCMALSYHLFILTTQVQGVSSEIQYGTAVVLVGLVLLVNSVSIGLRVYLRMRKKW
;
A
#
# COMPACT_ATOMS: atom_id res chain seq x y z
N VAL A 1 46.85 47.44 -36.95
CA VAL A 1 46.84 47.73 -35.51
C VAL A 1 45.38 47.72 -35.07
N GLU A 2 44.89 46.56 -34.65
CA GLU A 2 43.58 46.45 -34.03
C GLU A 2 43.63 47.04 -32.62
N PRO A 3 42.61 47.78 -32.18
CA PRO A 3 42.58 48.33 -30.85
C PRO A 3 42.34 47.20 -29.83
N SER A 4 43.25 47.15 -28.85
CA SER A 4 43.14 46.34 -27.64
C SER A 4 41.73 46.45 -27.00
N PRO A 5 41.08 45.35 -26.57
CA PRO A 5 39.78 45.43 -25.97
C PRO A 5 39.88 46.22 -24.66
N LYS A 6 39.14 47.37 -24.61
CA LYS A 6 38.98 48.17 -23.41
C LYS A 6 38.46 47.28 -22.27
N ASN A 7 39.13 47.36 -21.16
CA ASN A 7 38.85 46.66 -19.92
C ASN A 7 37.38 46.93 -19.48
N PRO A 8 36.48 45.93 -19.45
CA PRO A 8 35.05 46.15 -19.15
C PRO A 8 34.78 46.31 -17.66
N ALA A 9 35.80 46.54 -16.82
CA ALA A 9 35.69 46.51 -15.37
C ALA A 9 35.55 47.91 -14.70
N GLU A 10 35.58 48.99 -15.49
CA GLU A 10 35.39 50.33 -14.90
C GLU A 10 33.92 50.54 -14.51
N GLY A 11 33.64 50.54 -13.19
CA GLY A 11 32.35 50.88 -12.61
C GLY A 11 31.48 49.70 -12.14
N LEU A 12 32.05 48.51 -11.96
CA LEU A 12 31.32 47.39 -11.35
C LEU A 12 31.69 47.23 -9.87
N GLU A 13 30.72 46.90 -9.04
CA GLU A 13 30.88 46.64 -7.61
C GLU A 13 30.60 45.16 -7.32
N TYR A 14 31.50 44.51 -6.55
CA TYR A 14 31.37 43.11 -6.14
C TYR A 14 30.97 43.08 -4.66
N VAL A 15 29.78 42.60 -4.39
CA VAL A 15 29.23 42.51 -3.02
C VAL A 15 29.38 41.06 -2.53
N LEU A 16 30.15 40.90 -1.45
CA LEU A 16 30.29 39.63 -0.76
C LEU A 16 29.19 39.50 0.30
N LEU A 17 28.42 38.44 0.19
CA LEU A 17 27.40 38.03 1.15
C LEU A 17 27.86 36.75 1.85
N THR A 18 27.81 36.76 3.18
CA THR A 18 28.12 35.59 3.99
C THR A 18 26.86 35.13 4.73
N GLY A 19 26.45 33.86 4.55
CA GLY A 19 25.30 33.29 5.28
C GLY A 19 24.39 32.39 4.43
N ILE A 20 23.60 31.58 5.11
CA ILE A 20 22.63 30.68 4.49
C ILE A 20 21.31 31.40 4.32
N GLY A 21 20.87 31.49 3.07
CA GLY A 21 19.49 31.81 2.77
C GLY A 21 19.06 33.22 3.08
N LEU A 22 19.08 34.04 2.05
CA LEU A 22 18.12 35.10 1.67
C LEU A 22 17.73 36.22 2.65
N LYS A 23 18.21 36.26 3.87
CA LYS A 23 18.05 37.41 4.78
C LYS A 23 19.34 37.61 5.54
N ALA A 24 20.35 38.15 4.84
CA ALA A 24 21.47 38.77 5.55
C ALA A 24 20.94 39.98 6.35
N PRO A 25 21.21 40.07 7.68
CA PRO A 25 20.97 41.30 8.38
C PRO A 25 21.77 42.40 7.69
N ALA A 26 21.26 43.63 7.66
CA ALA A 26 21.76 44.78 6.93
C ALA A 26 23.17 45.30 7.34
N GLY A 27 24.06 44.41 7.82
CA GLY A 27 25.42 44.72 8.26
C GLY A 27 26.53 43.80 7.77
N ALA A 28 26.21 42.73 7.02
CA ALA A 28 27.19 41.71 6.62
C ALA A 28 27.56 41.73 5.12
N ALA A 29 27.31 42.80 4.40
CA ALA A 29 27.69 42.93 3.00
C ALA A 29 28.92 43.85 2.90
N ALA A 30 30.05 43.29 2.46
CA ALA A 30 31.22 44.07 2.10
C ALA A 30 31.26 44.24 0.58
N SER A 31 31.52 45.44 0.12
CA SER A 31 31.67 45.77 -1.30
C SER A 31 33.13 45.91 -1.67
N PHE A 32 33.53 45.35 -2.80
CA PHE A 32 34.88 45.35 -3.33
C PHE A 32 34.90 45.92 -4.76
N ALA A 33 36.01 46.55 -5.12
CA ALA A 33 36.19 47.13 -6.45
C ALA A 33 36.47 46.07 -7.51
N SER A 34 36.99 44.87 -7.11
CA SER A 34 37.32 43.78 -8.03
C SER A 34 36.92 42.42 -7.47
N LEU A 35 36.69 41.41 -8.36
CA LEU A 35 36.42 40.04 -7.98
C LEU A 35 37.64 39.42 -7.28
N GLU A 36 38.86 39.80 -7.68
CA GLU A 36 40.09 39.32 -7.05
C GLU A 36 40.20 39.78 -5.60
N GLU A 37 39.83 41.02 -5.31
CA GLU A 37 39.82 41.59 -3.97
C GLU A 37 38.78 40.89 -3.07
N ALA A 38 37.58 40.61 -3.59
CA ALA A 38 36.56 39.87 -2.90
C ALA A 38 36.97 38.42 -2.59
N LEU A 39 37.60 37.71 -3.53
CA LEU A 39 38.12 36.35 -3.33
C LEU A 39 39.33 36.35 -2.37
N SER A 40 40.23 37.35 -2.42
CA SER A 40 41.36 37.48 -1.50
C SER A 40 40.91 37.70 -0.06
N ALA A 41 39.85 38.48 0.16
CA ALA A 41 39.26 38.68 1.46
C ALA A 41 38.68 37.40 2.07
N ILE A 42 38.10 36.49 1.25
CA ILE A 42 37.69 35.16 1.69
C ILE A 42 38.91 34.33 2.04
N ALA A 43 39.95 34.33 1.22
CA ALA A 43 41.18 33.54 1.45
C ALA A 43 41.90 33.97 2.76
N GLN A 44 41.90 35.26 3.09
CA GLN A 44 42.50 35.79 4.30
C GLN A 44 41.65 35.58 5.56
N ARG A 45 40.51 34.92 5.44
CA ARG A 45 39.55 34.69 6.55
C ARG A 45 39.05 35.97 7.23
N GLN A 46 39.04 37.10 6.53
CA GLN A 46 38.51 38.33 7.07
C GLN A 46 37.01 38.27 7.33
N PHE A 47 36.31 37.33 6.71
CA PHE A 47 34.90 37.06 6.93
C PHE A 47 34.72 35.65 7.42
N GLN A 48 34.26 35.46 8.67
CA GLN A 48 33.85 34.17 9.17
C GLN A 48 32.42 33.86 8.64
N PRO A 49 32.17 32.63 8.22
CA PRO A 49 30.80 32.22 7.90
C PRO A 49 29.95 32.36 9.17
N VAL A 50 28.77 32.95 9.04
CA VAL A 50 27.82 33.03 10.15
C VAL A 50 27.37 31.63 10.47
N ASP A 51 27.78 31.09 11.61
CA ASP A 51 27.27 29.85 12.13
C ASP A 51 25.75 29.95 12.26
N ALA A 52 25.03 28.99 11.68
CA ALA A 52 23.58 28.94 11.73
C ALA A 52 23.13 28.91 13.18
N ILE A 53 22.59 29.99 13.66
CA ILE A 53 21.94 30.12 14.96
C ILE A 53 20.68 29.25 14.89
N HIS A 54 20.56 28.35 15.86
CA HIS A 54 19.44 27.46 16.15
C HIS A 54 19.33 26.15 15.38
N GLY A 55 20.00 25.11 15.88
CA GLY A 55 19.44 23.75 15.98
C GLY A 55 19.13 22.93 14.73
N ILE A 56 19.24 23.50 13.54
CA ILE A 56 19.03 22.84 12.27
C ILE A 56 20.39 22.64 11.62
N ALA A 57 20.74 21.41 11.35
CA ALA A 57 21.93 20.87 10.71
C ALA A 57 22.99 21.93 10.32
N ARG A 58 24.19 21.79 10.86
CA ARG A 58 25.36 22.61 10.47
C ARG A 58 25.46 22.64 8.95
N SER A 59 24.87 23.69 8.36
CA SER A 59 25.02 23.94 6.94
C SER A 59 26.40 24.52 6.74
N ALA A 60 27.08 23.96 5.76
CA ALA A 60 28.40 24.36 5.39
C ALA A 60 28.50 25.86 5.08
N PRO A 61 29.63 26.51 5.39
CA PRO A 61 29.82 27.93 5.11
C PRO A 61 29.57 28.20 3.61
N GLN A 62 28.76 29.21 3.37
CA GLN A 62 28.43 29.60 2.01
C GLN A 62 28.84 31.07 1.81
N TYR A 63 29.61 31.32 0.74
CA TYR A 63 29.96 32.64 0.33
C TYR A 63 29.28 32.94 -1.01
N GLU A 64 28.67 34.11 -1.13
CA GLU A 64 28.01 34.55 -2.35
C GLU A 64 28.60 35.89 -2.77
N ILE A 65 29.22 35.96 -3.96
CA ILE A 65 29.74 37.19 -4.55
C ILE A 65 28.79 37.61 -5.67
N VAL A 66 28.23 38.79 -5.57
CA VAL A 66 27.28 39.36 -6.54
C VAL A 66 27.95 40.52 -7.27
N CYS A 67 28.02 40.45 -8.60
CA CYS A 67 28.46 41.56 -9.43
C CYS A 67 27.27 42.50 -9.73
N ARG A 68 27.35 43.76 -9.34
CA ARG A 68 26.30 44.76 -9.57
C ARG A 68 26.85 46.10 -10.09
N ARG A 69 25.99 46.93 -10.64
CA ARG A 69 26.32 48.34 -10.93
C ARG A 69 26.18 49.18 -9.66
N PRO A 70 27.00 50.26 -9.50
CA PRO A 70 26.86 51.15 -8.37
C PRO A 70 25.45 51.70 -8.25
N GLY A 71 24.86 51.62 -7.03
CA GLY A 71 23.50 52.09 -6.76
C GLY A 71 22.37 51.08 -7.03
N GLU A 72 22.66 49.86 -7.55
CA GLU A 72 21.68 48.85 -7.76
C GLU A 72 21.46 48.00 -6.47
N THR A 73 20.25 47.95 -5.96
CA THR A 73 19.94 47.15 -4.75
C THR A 73 19.89 45.66 -5.08
N VAL A 74 20.60 44.83 -4.31
CA VAL A 74 20.52 43.39 -4.39
C VAL A 74 19.14 42.96 -3.92
N ARG A 75 18.19 42.73 -4.84
CA ARG A 75 16.87 42.16 -4.50
C ARG A 75 17.00 40.67 -4.14
N SER A 76 16.87 40.43 -2.85
CA SER A 76 16.65 39.06 -2.33
C SER A 76 15.31 38.55 -2.85
N GLY A 77 15.29 37.42 -3.58
CA GLY A 77 14.03 36.70 -3.85
C GLY A 77 13.72 36.32 -5.29
N LYS A 78 14.40 36.85 -6.32
CA LYS A 78 14.29 36.29 -7.69
C LYS A 78 15.52 35.43 -8.01
N LYS A 79 15.33 34.17 -8.37
CA LYS A 79 16.44 33.34 -8.87
C LYS A 79 17.09 34.04 -10.05
N PRO A 80 18.39 34.41 -9.98
CA PRO A 80 19.08 35.03 -11.09
C PRO A 80 19.15 34.08 -12.28
N ARG A 81 19.13 34.59 -13.50
CA ARG A 81 19.15 33.81 -14.74
C ARG A 81 20.46 33.04 -14.95
N HIS A 82 21.56 33.45 -14.33
CA HIS A 82 22.87 32.80 -14.42
C HIS A 82 23.52 32.79 -13.04
N GLN A 83 23.75 31.61 -12.49
CA GLN A 83 24.47 31.41 -11.23
C GLN A 83 25.61 30.44 -11.49
N PHE A 84 26.82 30.81 -11.04
CA PHE A 84 27.95 29.89 -10.98
C PHE A 84 28.01 29.30 -9.58
N TYR A 85 27.93 27.98 -9.48
CA TYR A 85 28.04 27.27 -8.21
C TYR A 85 29.37 26.56 -8.14
N VAL A 86 30.13 26.81 -7.09
CA VAL A 86 31.30 26.06 -6.74
C VAL A 86 30.99 25.25 -5.50
N ASN A 87 30.78 23.96 -5.68
CA ASN A 87 30.57 23.01 -4.59
C ASN A 87 31.92 22.40 -4.21
N VAL A 88 32.32 22.60 -2.96
CA VAL A 88 33.53 22.04 -2.40
C VAL A 88 33.15 20.91 -1.43
N TRP A 89 33.65 19.71 -1.66
CA TRP A 89 33.45 18.53 -0.82
C TRP A 89 34.68 18.27 0.03
N ALA A 90 34.52 17.89 1.29
CA ALA A 90 35.65 17.65 2.20
C ALA A 90 36.54 16.45 1.77
N SER A 91 36.04 15.55 0.94
CA SER A 91 36.74 14.33 0.50
C SER A 91 36.64 14.05 -1.00
N ASP A 92 35.90 14.86 -1.78
CA ASP A 92 35.70 14.65 -3.21
C ASP A 92 36.02 15.90 -4.02
N PRO A 93 36.40 15.75 -5.31
CA PRO A 93 36.65 16.89 -6.19
C PRO A 93 35.41 17.77 -6.31
N GLY A 94 35.61 19.08 -6.10
CA GLY A 94 34.56 20.08 -6.25
C GLY A 94 34.13 20.21 -7.71
N THR A 95 32.85 20.39 -7.94
CA THR A 95 32.29 20.64 -9.27
C THR A 95 31.86 22.11 -9.37
N VAL A 96 32.19 22.74 -10.50
CA VAL A 96 31.65 24.04 -10.87
C VAL A 96 30.45 23.80 -11.76
N GLU A 97 29.24 24.08 -11.24
CA GLU A 97 28.02 24.01 -12.04
C GLU A 97 27.80 25.36 -12.72
N GLY A 98 28.03 25.40 -14.02
CA GLY A 98 27.71 26.52 -14.88
C GLY A 98 27.83 26.07 -16.33
N GLU A 99 27.14 26.73 -17.26
CA GLU A 99 27.23 26.38 -18.69
C GLU A 99 28.69 26.39 -19.16
N GLY A 100 29.24 25.23 -19.45
CA GLY A 100 30.52 25.06 -20.14
C GLY A 100 31.76 24.94 -19.25
N THR A 101 31.65 24.64 -17.93
CA THR A 101 32.82 24.48 -17.05
C THR A 101 33.12 23.04 -16.68
N GLU A 102 34.41 22.66 -16.78
CA GLU A 102 34.93 21.35 -16.39
C GLU A 102 34.94 21.19 -14.85
N PRO A 103 34.76 19.95 -14.32
CA PRO A 103 34.86 19.67 -12.90
C PRO A 103 36.25 19.88 -12.36
N PHE A 104 36.38 20.56 -11.21
CA PHE A 104 37.67 20.83 -10.56
C PHE A 104 37.80 20.04 -9.27
N PRO A 105 38.94 19.36 -9.04
CA PRO A 105 39.21 18.64 -7.80
C PRO A 105 39.70 19.61 -6.71
N TRP A 106 38.84 20.02 -5.79
CA TRP A 106 39.21 20.86 -4.65
C TRP A 106 38.99 20.14 -3.33
N SER A 107 40.01 20.12 -2.50
CA SER A 107 39.96 19.45 -1.20
C SER A 107 39.50 20.34 -0.03
N GLY A 108 39.01 21.54 -0.30
CA GLY A 108 38.52 22.46 0.71
C GLY A 108 38.22 23.86 0.16
N VAL A 109 37.51 24.70 0.93
CA VAL A 109 37.14 26.07 0.53
C VAL A 109 38.36 26.92 0.14
N ASN A 110 39.46 26.77 0.91
CA ASN A 110 40.70 27.52 0.65
C ASN A 110 41.34 27.14 -0.70
N SER A 111 41.37 25.88 -1.05
CA SER A 111 41.90 25.43 -2.35
C SER A 111 41.00 25.84 -3.51
N ALA A 112 39.70 25.84 -3.33
CA ALA A 112 38.74 26.36 -4.29
C ALA A 112 38.90 27.84 -4.53
N VAL A 113 39.04 28.64 -3.47
CA VAL A 113 39.26 30.10 -3.55
C VAL A 113 40.60 30.38 -4.20
N ALA A 114 41.67 29.67 -3.88
CA ALA A 114 42.96 29.81 -4.53
C ALA A 114 42.95 29.52 -6.04
N ALA A 115 42.20 28.48 -6.45
CA ALA A 115 42.02 28.17 -7.87
C ALA A 115 41.18 29.23 -8.60
N LEU A 116 40.15 29.74 -7.95
CA LEU A 116 39.34 30.86 -8.51
C LEU A 116 40.15 32.15 -8.63
N LEU A 117 41.03 32.43 -7.65
CA LEU A 117 41.98 33.59 -7.73
C LEU A 117 42.95 33.43 -8.90
N GLY A 118 43.52 32.23 -9.12
CA GLY A 118 44.36 31.98 -10.29
C GLY A 118 43.64 32.26 -11.60
N ARG A 119 42.42 31.77 -11.74
CA ARG A 119 41.58 32.00 -12.93
C ARG A 119 41.16 33.47 -13.12
N CYS A 120 40.92 34.18 -12.02
CA CYS A 120 40.63 35.61 -12.08
C CYS A 120 41.83 36.36 -12.59
N ARG A 121 43.07 36.01 -12.16
CA ARG A 121 44.31 36.61 -12.61
C ARG A 121 44.64 36.32 -14.08
N GLU A 122 44.31 35.10 -14.54
CA GLU A 122 44.42 34.70 -15.93
C GLU A 122 43.36 35.32 -16.85
N GLY A 123 42.39 36.07 -16.29
CA GLY A 123 41.29 36.67 -17.03
C GLY A 123 40.24 35.69 -17.52
N SER A 124 40.34 34.41 -17.12
CA SER A 124 39.38 33.35 -17.51
C SER A 124 38.09 33.37 -16.69
N LEU A 125 38.05 34.07 -15.56
CA LEU A 125 36.88 34.19 -14.69
C LEU A 125 36.46 35.67 -14.58
N CYS A 126 35.42 36.09 -15.29
CA CYS A 126 34.82 37.41 -15.22
C CYS A 126 33.32 37.33 -14.98
N LEU A 127 32.80 37.95 -13.93
CA LEU A 127 31.38 38.04 -13.67
C LEU A 127 30.78 39.25 -14.41
N LYS A 128 29.68 39.01 -15.14
CA LYS A 128 28.88 40.08 -15.77
C LYS A 128 27.91 40.69 -14.76
N PRO A 129 27.46 41.95 -14.95
CA PRO A 129 26.46 42.55 -14.08
C PRO A 129 25.22 41.66 -13.93
N GLY A 130 24.81 41.40 -12.68
CA GLY A 130 23.69 40.53 -12.33
C GLY A 130 24.06 39.04 -12.17
N GLN A 131 25.32 38.65 -12.47
CA GLN A 131 25.79 37.28 -12.17
C GLN A 131 26.23 37.14 -10.72
N ARG A 132 26.13 35.91 -10.21
CA ARG A 132 26.50 35.54 -8.84
C ARG A 132 27.46 34.36 -8.84
N LEU A 133 28.48 34.43 -8.02
CA LEU A 133 29.37 33.30 -7.72
C LEU A 133 29.04 32.78 -6.32
N VAL A 134 28.60 31.54 -6.21
CA VAL A 134 28.28 30.90 -4.92
C VAL A 134 29.33 29.84 -4.62
N ILE A 135 30.05 29.97 -3.51
CA ILE A 135 31.03 29.02 -3.02
C ILE A 135 30.39 28.34 -1.79
N SER A 136 30.05 27.05 -1.90
CA SER A 136 29.49 26.28 -0.79
C SER A 136 30.35 25.06 -0.50
N HIS A 137 30.61 24.81 0.78
CA HIS A 137 31.25 23.61 1.25
C HIS A 137 30.18 22.61 1.65
N LYS A 138 30.08 21.49 0.95
CA LYS A 138 29.23 20.37 1.34
C LYS A 138 30.10 19.34 2.03
N GLU A 139 29.96 19.18 3.35
CA GLU A 139 30.54 18.04 4.03
C GLU A 139 29.84 16.75 3.58
N PRO A 140 30.57 15.63 3.36
CA PRO A 140 29.94 14.33 3.12
C PRO A 140 28.99 14.04 4.30
N PHE A 141 27.82 13.46 3.99
CA PHE A 141 26.80 13.11 4.96
C PHE A 141 27.39 12.14 6.00
N THR A 142 28.06 12.64 7.00
CA THR A 142 28.47 11.84 8.16
C THR A 142 27.27 11.74 9.11
N PRO A 143 26.81 10.52 9.46
CA PRO A 143 25.67 10.36 10.33
C PRO A 143 25.97 11.00 11.68
N SER A 144 25.22 12.02 12.05
CA SER A 144 25.31 12.68 13.36
C SER A 144 25.01 11.67 14.47
N ALA A 145 25.45 11.97 15.72
CA ALA A 145 25.12 11.12 16.86
C ALA A 145 23.60 10.90 16.98
N LEU A 146 22.80 11.91 16.64
CA LEU A 146 21.33 11.86 16.64
C LEU A 146 20.80 10.86 15.57
N GLU A 147 21.41 10.81 14.39
CA GLU A 147 21.03 9.85 13.33
C GLU A 147 21.41 8.41 13.69
N ARG A 148 22.56 8.23 14.35
CA ARG A 148 22.93 6.90 14.90
C ARG A 148 21.91 6.43 15.93
N TRP A 149 21.48 7.29 16.84
CA TRP A 149 20.43 6.99 17.82
C TRP A 149 19.08 6.70 17.15
N LYS A 150 18.68 7.45 16.11
CA LYS A 150 17.48 7.17 15.33
C LYS A 150 17.58 5.80 14.66
N LYS A 151 18.71 5.48 14.04
CA LYS A 151 18.94 4.19 13.39
C LYS A 151 18.91 3.01 14.37
N ILE A 152 19.46 3.19 15.59
CA ILE A 152 19.36 2.18 16.65
C ILE A 152 17.91 1.99 17.08
N LYS A 153 17.15 3.06 17.29
CA LYS A 153 15.71 2.99 17.62
C LYS A 153 14.89 2.34 16.52
N GLU A 154 15.13 2.67 15.25
CA GLU A 154 14.49 2.02 14.10
C GLU A 154 14.79 0.52 14.05
N THR A 155 16.06 0.16 14.25
CA THR A 155 16.47 -1.25 14.28
C THR A 155 15.83 -1.98 15.45
N ALA A 156 15.85 -1.39 16.65
CA ALA A 156 15.18 -1.95 17.82
C ALA A 156 13.66 -2.10 17.61
N ALA A 157 12.99 -1.08 17.06
CA ALA A 157 11.57 -1.14 16.71
C ALA A 157 11.28 -2.26 15.71
N LYS A 158 12.13 -2.42 14.68
CA LYS A 158 12.00 -3.52 13.71
C LYS A 158 12.04 -4.90 14.40
N TYR A 159 12.97 -5.12 15.33
CA TYR A 159 13.04 -6.40 16.03
C TYR A 159 11.88 -6.58 17.01
N VAL A 160 11.40 -5.50 17.66
CA VAL A 160 10.20 -5.56 18.49
C VAL A 160 8.98 -5.95 17.65
N PHE A 161 8.75 -5.32 16.51
CA PHE A 161 7.64 -5.68 15.61
C PHE A 161 7.80 -7.10 15.06
N LEU A 162 9.02 -7.53 14.73
CA LEU A 162 9.28 -8.91 14.31
C LEU A 162 8.96 -9.91 15.43
N ALA A 163 9.35 -9.64 16.65
CA ALA A 163 9.04 -10.47 17.82
C ALA A 163 7.53 -10.53 18.08
N MET A 164 6.84 -9.39 18.05
CA MET A 164 5.38 -9.34 18.19
C MET A 164 4.68 -10.16 17.09
N THR A 165 5.14 -10.04 15.85
CA THR A 165 4.62 -10.85 14.74
C THR A 165 4.89 -12.33 14.98
N GLY A 166 6.09 -12.69 15.45
CA GLY A 166 6.44 -14.06 15.79
C GLY A 166 5.55 -14.64 16.88
N VAL A 167 5.27 -13.87 17.94
CA VAL A 167 4.37 -14.28 19.03
C VAL A 167 2.94 -14.55 18.52
N LEU A 168 2.47 -13.84 17.51
CA LEU A 168 1.14 -14.06 16.91
C LEU A 168 1.14 -15.27 15.94
N VAL A 169 2.18 -15.44 15.14
CA VAL A 169 2.25 -16.46 14.10
C VAL A 169 2.64 -17.82 14.67
N LEU A 170 3.54 -17.87 15.66
CA LEU A 170 4.06 -19.11 16.23
C LEU A 170 2.96 -20.05 16.76
N PRO A 171 1.99 -19.60 17.59
CA PRO A 171 0.91 -20.45 18.06
C PRO A 171 0.07 -21.03 16.92
N VAL A 172 -0.21 -20.24 15.87
CA VAL A 172 -0.97 -20.70 14.71
C VAL A 172 -0.22 -21.81 13.98
N VAL A 173 1.09 -21.63 13.75
CA VAL A 173 1.93 -22.66 13.11
C VAL A 173 2.01 -23.93 13.97
N LEU A 174 2.15 -23.78 15.28
CA LEU A 174 2.19 -24.92 16.21
C LEU A 174 0.86 -25.69 16.22
N ILE A 175 -0.28 -24.99 16.26
CA ILE A 175 -1.61 -25.61 16.22
C ILE A 175 -1.80 -26.35 14.89
N LEU A 176 -1.48 -25.70 13.76
CA LEU A 176 -1.58 -26.34 12.45
C LEU A 176 -0.66 -27.56 12.34
N GLY A 177 0.56 -27.45 12.81
CA GLY A 177 1.50 -28.58 12.85
C GLY A 177 0.98 -29.74 13.70
N PHE A 178 0.46 -29.44 14.89
CA PHE A 178 -0.18 -30.45 15.76
C PHE A 178 -1.37 -31.14 15.10
N LEU A 179 -2.26 -30.35 14.45
CA LEU A 179 -3.41 -30.90 13.72
C LEU A 179 -2.97 -31.85 12.61
N VAL A 180 -1.98 -31.44 11.80
CA VAL A 180 -1.46 -32.24 10.69
C VAL A 180 -0.84 -33.57 11.22
N VAL A 181 -0.04 -33.53 12.27
CA VAL A 181 0.58 -34.72 12.85
C VAL A 181 -0.48 -35.70 13.36
N LYS A 182 -1.50 -35.18 14.04
CA LYS A 182 -2.61 -36.02 14.56
C LYS A 182 -3.53 -36.57 13.46
N ALA A 183 -3.70 -35.81 12.38
CA ALA A 183 -4.52 -36.19 11.24
C ALA A 183 -3.83 -37.19 10.30
N TRP A 184 -2.49 -37.29 10.34
CA TRP A 184 -1.70 -38.03 9.36
C TRP A 184 -2.19 -39.48 9.10
N PRO A 185 -2.55 -40.26 10.11
CA PRO A 185 -3.04 -41.65 9.87
C PRO A 185 -4.36 -41.72 9.12
N ALA A 186 -5.23 -40.69 9.27
CA ALA A 186 -6.54 -40.65 8.61
C ALA A 186 -6.47 -40.03 7.19
N LEU A 187 -5.43 -39.28 6.87
CA LEU A 187 -5.28 -38.58 5.58
C LEU A 187 -4.93 -39.57 4.46
N SER A 188 -5.95 -40.19 3.88
CA SER A 188 -5.84 -41.05 2.71
C SER A 188 -6.74 -40.54 1.57
N PHE A 189 -6.45 -40.96 0.34
CA PHE A 189 -7.32 -40.61 -0.80
C PHE A 189 -8.74 -41.18 -0.60
N SER A 190 -8.86 -42.36 0.02
CA SER A 190 -10.16 -42.95 0.36
C SER A 190 -10.95 -42.06 1.33
N PHE A 191 -10.30 -41.47 2.34
CA PHE A 191 -10.95 -40.57 3.28
C PHE A 191 -11.49 -39.31 2.59
N LEU A 192 -10.80 -38.78 1.57
CA LEU A 192 -11.26 -37.59 0.85
C LEU A 192 -12.44 -37.88 -0.09
N PHE A 193 -12.44 -39.03 -0.79
CA PHE A 193 -13.38 -39.31 -1.88
C PHE A 193 -14.50 -40.30 -1.50
N GLN A 194 -14.47 -40.85 -0.30
CA GLN A 194 -15.58 -41.68 0.21
C GLN A 194 -16.62 -40.84 0.93
N ASN A 195 -17.87 -41.28 0.89
CA ASN A 195 -18.94 -40.67 1.66
C ASN A 195 -18.91 -41.15 3.12
N PRO A 196 -19.39 -40.35 4.08
CA PRO A 196 -19.51 -40.79 5.46
C PRO A 196 -20.51 -41.92 5.59
N THR A 197 -20.14 -42.95 6.37
CA THR A 197 -20.94 -44.13 6.63
C THR A 197 -21.11 -44.35 8.14
N ASN A 198 -22.00 -45.27 8.54
CA ASN A 198 -22.25 -45.64 9.96
C ASN A 198 -22.50 -44.41 10.86
N ASN A 199 -23.40 -43.52 10.44
CA ASN A 199 -23.65 -42.24 11.16
C ASN A 199 -22.38 -41.43 11.44
N MET A 200 -21.48 -41.30 10.45
CA MET A 200 -20.22 -40.57 10.48
C MET A 200 -19.10 -41.19 11.33
N THR A 201 -19.27 -42.37 11.89
CA THR A 201 -18.19 -43.05 12.65
C THR A 201 -17.15 -43.70 11.74
N ALA A 202 -17.49 -43.91 10.45
CA ALA A 202 -16.62 -44.47 9.44
C ALA A 202 -16.84 -43.82 8.06
N GLY A 203 -16.00 -44.17 7.09
CA GLY A 203 -16.04 -43.61 5.75
C GLY A 203 -15.19 -42.34 5.62
N GLY A 204 -15.56 -41.47 4.70
CA GLY A 204 -14.82 -40.24 4.37
C GLY A 204 -15.65 -39.00 4.52
N ILE A 205 -15.24 -37.95 3.82
CA ILE A 205 -15.80 -36.61 3.96
C ILE A 205 -16.25 -35.99 2.62
N TRP A 206 -16.42 -36.78 1.57
CA TRP A 206 -16.73 -36.29 0.22
C TRP A 206 -18.03 -35.49 0.17
N ALA A 207 -19.12 -36.01 0.69
CA ALA A 207 -20.40 -35.34 0.69
C ALA A 207 -20.35 -33.97 1.44
N PRO A 208 -19.82 -33.87 2.68
CA PRO A 208 -19.60 -32.57 3.34
C PRO A 208 -18.72 -31.60 2.56
N LEU A 209 -17.69 -32.11 1.87
CA LEU A 209 -16.78 -31.28 1.07
C LEU A 209 -17.48 -30.70 -0.14
N ILE A 210 -18.21 -31.49 -0.89
CA ILE A 210 -19.01 -31.04 -2.04
C ILE A 210 -20.14 -30.12 -1.59
N GLY A 211 -20.81 -30.41 -0.46
CA GLY A 211 -21.81 -29.49 0.09
C GLY A 211 -21.25 -28.11 0.44
N THR A 212 -20.06 -28.07 1.04
CA THR A 212 -19.38 -26.79 1.29
C THR A 212 -19.06 -26.06 -0.01
N PHE A 213 -18.56 -26.78 -1.01
CA PHE A 213 -18.26 -26.18 -2.32
C PHE A 213 -19.51 -25.54 -2.96
N PHE A 214 -20.65 -26.24 -2.99
CA PHE A 214 -21.88 -25.68 -3.53
C PHE A 214 -22.43 -24.51 -2.70
N LEU A 215 -22.38 -24.60 -1.37
CA LEU A 215 -22.78 -23.51 -0.49
C LEU A 215 -21.99 -22.22 -0.79
N VAL A 216 -20.68 -22.33 -0.89
CA VAL A 216 -19.80 -21.19 -1.18
C VAL A 216 -20.03 -20.68 -2.59
N LEU A 217 -20.11 -21.55 -3.58
CA LEU A 217 -20.31 -21.18 -4.98
C LEU A 217 -21.64 -20.43 -5.17
N LEU A 218 -22.74 -20.97 -4.65
CA LEU A 218 -24.07 -20.38 -4.78
C LEU A 218 -24.18 -19.08 -3.99
N SER A 219 -23.67 -19.02 -2.75
CA SER A 219 -23.66 -17.80 -1.97
C SER A 219 -22.89 -16.68 -2.66
N LEU A 220 -21.75 -17.01 -3.26
CA LEU A 220 -20.93 -16.05 -4.00
C LEU A 220 -21.58 -15.64 -5.32
N ALA A 221 -22.20 -16.56 -6.04
CA ALA A 221 -22.93 -16.29 -7.28
C ALA A 221 -24.08 -15.29 -7.07
N ILE A 222 -24.67 -15.30 -5.87
CA ILE A 222 -25.72 -14.33 -5.46
C ILE A 222 -25.08 -13.04 -4.93
N ALA A 223 -24.17 -13.15 -3.98
CA ALA A 223 -23.66 -12.00 -3.24
C ALA A 223 -22.70 -11.12 -4.07
N ALA A 224 -21.85 -11.71 -4.92
CA ALA A 224 -20.83 -10.92 -5.62
C ALA A 224 -21.43 -9.98 -6.67
N PRO A 225 -22.35 -10.39 -7.57
CA PRO A 225 -22.97 -9.47 -8.51
C PRO A 225 -23.74 -8.33 -7.79
N ILE A 226 -24.56 -8.69 -6.81
CA ILE A 226 -25.38 -7.72 -6.08
C ILE A 226 -24.48 -6.75 -5.30
N GLY A 227 -23.50 -7.26 -4.56
CA GLY A 227 -22.59 -6.47 -3.75
C GLY A 227 -21.71 -5.54 -4.57
N VAL A 228 -21.18 -6.02 -5.70
CA VAL A 228 -20.36 -5.21 -6.61
C VAL A 228 -21.20 -4.11 -7.25
N LEU A 229 -22.39 -4.42 -7.77
CA LEU A 229 -23.27 -3.42 -8.37
C LEU A 229 -23.74 -2.38 -7.35
N ALA A 230 -24.08 -2.80 -6.13
CA ALA A 230 -24.41 -1.89 -5.04
C ALA A 230 -23.23 -0.99 -4.66
N GLY A 231 -22.02 -1.54 -4.57
CA GLY A 231 -20.80 -0.79 -4.32
C GLY A 231 -20.49 0.25 -5.40
N VAL A 232 -20.65 -0.13 -6.68
CA VAL A 232 -20.51 0.77 -7.83
C VAL A 232 -21.56 1.90 -7.74
N TYR A 233 -22.81 1.56 -7.49
CA TYR A 233 -23.87 2.56 -7.36
C TYR A 233 -23.57 3.55 -6.23
N LEU A 234 -23.23 3.06 -5.04
CA LEU A 234 -22.96 3.90 -3.88
C LEU A 234 -21.69 4.77 -4.04
N ASN A 235 -20.70 4.35 -4.82
CA ASN A 235 -19.50 5.14 -5.04
C ASN A 235 -19.62 6.14 -6.19
N GLU A 236 -20.22 5.74 -7.32
CA GLU A 236 -20.16 6.52 -8.57
C GLU A 236 -21.45 7.33 -8.84
N TYR A 237 -22.60 6.84 -8.41
CA TYR A 237 -23.90 7.47 -8.71
C TYR A 237 -24.57 8.12 -7.52
N ALA A 238 -24.37 7.60 -6.31
CA ALA A 238 -25.06 8.08 -5.13
C ALA A 238 -24.67 9.52 -4.81
N ARG A 239 -25.67 10.41 -4.68
CA ARG A 239 -25.45 11.78 -4.24
C ARG A 239 -25.16 11.80 -2.74
N ASN A 240 -24.38 12.77 -2.29
CA ASN A 240 -24.09 12.94 -0.86
C ASN A 240 -25.29 13.56 -0.13
N ASN A 241 -26.36 12.77 0.06
CA ASN A 241 -27.57 13.15 0.79
C ASN A 241 -27.75 12.27 2.05
N TRP A 242 -28.68 12.66 2.93
CA TRP A 242 -28.92 11.95 4.18
C TRP A 242 -29.35 10.48 3.96
N PHE A 243 -30.12 10.21 2.89
CA PHE A 243 -30.60 8.86 2.57
C PHE A 243 -29.45 7.91 2.20
N ASN A 244 -28.55 8.34 1.34
CA ASN A 244 -27.37 7.53 0.97
C ASN A 244 -26.39 7.35 2.13
N ARG A 245 -26.34 8.34 3.05
CA ARG A 245 -25.60 8.21 4.31
C ARG A 245 -26.24 7.15 5.21
N LEU A 246 -27.58 7.13 5.31
CA LEU A 246 -28.31 6.12 6.06
C LEU A 246 -28.08 4.71 5.48
N ILE A 247 -28.17 4.53 4.17
CA ILE A 247 -27.88 3.25 3.51
C ILE A 247 -26.44 2.81 3.80
N SER A 248 -25.47 3.71 3.67
CA SER A 248 -24.06 3.40 3.96
C SER A 248 -23.86 2.98 5.43
N LEU A 249 -24.54 3.64 6.36
CA LEU A 249 -24.50 3.29 7.77
C LEU A 249 -25.16 1.92 8.03
N ALA A 250 -26.29 1.65 7.37
CA ALA A 250 -26.97 0.35 7.47
C ALA A 250 -26.11 -0.79 6.97
N VAL A 251 -25.42 -0.60 5.84
CA VAL A 251 -24.47 -1.60 5.28
C VAL A 251 -23.34 -1.88 6.26
N VAL A 252 -22.74 -0.84 6.85
CA VAL A 252 -21.64 -1.01 7.83
C VAL A 252 -22.15 -1.71 9.10
N ASN A 253 -23.32 -1.32 9.61
CA ASN A 253 -23.89 -1.94 10.80
C ASN A 253 -24.26 -3.41 10.57
N LEU A 254 -24.75 -3.76 9.37
CA LEU A 254 -25.05 -5.14 9.01
C LEU A 254 -23.80 -6.04 9.03
N ALA A 255 -22.62 -5.51 8.69
CA ALA A 255 -21.37 -6.23 8.80
C ALA A 255 -20.99 -6.60 10.25
N GLY A 256 -21.48 -5.84 11.23
CA GLY A 256 -21.25 -6.07 12.67
C GLY A 256 -22.24 -7.02 13.32
N VAL A 257 -23.27 -7.47 12.62
CA VAL A 257 -24.31 -8.36 13.18
C VAL A 257 -23.72 -9.76 13.41
N PRO A 258 -23.94 -10.39 14.58
CA PRO A 258 -23.50 -11.76 14.84
C PRO A 258 -24.09 -12.77 13.84
N SER A 259 -23.28 -13.78 13.45
CA SER A 259 -23.68 -14.76 12.43
C SER A 259 -24.95 -15.57 12.82
N ILE A 260 -25.17 -15.80 14.12
CA ILE A 260 -26.37 -16.48 14.62
C ILE A 260 -27.65 -15.66 14.35
N VAL A 261 -27.58 -14.33 14.38
CA VAL A 261 -28.71 -13.44 14.05
C VAL A 261 -29.04 -13.53 12.56
N HIS A 262 -28.01 -13.60 11.71
CA HIS A 262 -28.22 -13.88 10.28
C HIS A 262 -28.85 -15.24 10.04
N ALA A 263 -28.51 -16.25 10.85
CA ALA A 263 -29.14 -17.56 10.79
C ALA A 263 -30.66 -17.49 11.07
N LEU A 264 -31.04 -16.79 12.15
CA LEU A 264 -32.46 -16.62 12.52
C LEU A 264 -33.22 -15.79 11.48
N PHE A 265 -32.57 -14.73 10.95
CA PHE A 265 -33.12 -13.99 9.80
C PHE A 265 -33.34 -14.90 8.60
N GLY A 266 -32.35 -15.73 8.26
CA GLY A 266 -32.41 -16.68 7.15
C GLY A 266 -33.55 -17.70 7.29
N VAL A 267 -33.78 -18.20 8.50
CA VAL A 267 -34.93 -19.05 8.79
C VAL A 267 -36.25 -18.30 8.55
N GLY A 268 -36.38 -17.11 9.11
CA GLY A 268 -37.60 -16.31 8.94
C GLY A 268 -37.87 -15.93 7.50
N ALA A 269 -36.84 -15.40 6.81
CA ALA A 269 -36.99 -14.87 5.46
C ALA A 269 -37.04 -15.95 4.38
N PHE A 270 -36.05 -16.87 4.36
CA PHE A 270 -35.91 -17.82 3.25
C PHE A 270 -36.66 -19.13 3.51
N VAL A 271 -36.52 -19.71 4.70
CA VAL A 271 -37.13 -21.01 5.00
C VAL A 271 -38.64 -20.87 5.17
N LEU A 272 -39.14 -19.91 5.98
CA LEU A 272 -40.54 -19.77 6.30
C LEU A 272 -41.31 -18.86 5.33
N PHE A 273 -40.87 -17.60 5.18
CA PHE A 273 -41.58 -16.62 4.37
C PHE A 273 -41.54 -16.92 2.86
N MET A 274 -40.34 -17.23 2.33
CA MET A 274 -40.19 -17.57 0.89
C MET A 274 -40.52 -19.04 0.60
N HIS A 275 -40.91 -19.82 1.62
CA HIS A 275 -41.26 -21.25 1.49
C HIS A 275 -40.21 -22.14 0.80
N MET A 276 -38.91 -21.76 0.92
CA MET A 276 -37.82 -22.54 0.34
C MET A 276 -37.53 -23.83 1.13
N GLY A 277 -38.09 -23.94 2.33
CA GLY A 277 -37.73 -25.01 3.25
C GLY A 277 -36.26 -24.95 3.71
N LYS A 278 -35.85 -25.92 4.53
CA LYS A 278 -34.43 -26.05 4.85
C LYS A 278 -33.74 -26.67 3.62
N SER A 279 -32.91 -25.86 2.95
CA SER A 279 -32.34 -26.25 1.66
C SER A 279 -30.95 -25.65 1.45
N LEU A 280 -30.19 -26.21 0.52
CA LEU A 280 -28.92 -25.68 0.06
C LEU A 280 -29.09 -24.23 -0.40
N LEU A 281 -30.18 -23.94 -1.11
CA LEU A 281 -30.47 -22.58 -1.61
C LEU A 281 -30.76 -21.58 -0.48
N ALA A 282 -31.60 -21.96 0.50
CA ALA A 282 -31.89 -21.10 1.65
C ALA A 282 -30.64 -20.80 2.50
N ALA A 283 -29.79 -21.81 2.70
CA ALA A 283 -28.48 -21.64 3.37
C ALA A 283 -27.56 -20.72 2.59
N SER A 284 -27.47 -20.90 1.27
CA SER A 284 -26.64 -20.06 0.39
C SER A 284 -27.12 -18.60 0.36
N CYS A 285 -28.43 -18.36 0.33
CA CYS A 285 -29.01 -17.02 0.42
C CYS A 285 -28.69 -16.36 1.77
N THR A 286 -28.74 -17.11 2.87
CA THR A 286 -28.40 -16.60 4.20
C THR A 286 -26.93 -16.18 4.29
N ILE A 287 -26.01 -17.01 3.79
CA ILE A 287 -24.57 -16.66 3.69
C ILE A 287 -24.38 -15.45 2.75
N ALA A 288 -25.11 -15.40 1.64
CA ALA A 288 -25.03 -14.28 0.71
C ALA A 288 -25.38 -12.95 1.39
N VAL A 289 -26.47 -12.88 2.13
CA VAL A 289 -26.86 -11.67 2.90
C VAL A 289 -25.79 -11.28 3.89
N MET A 290 -25.19 -12.24 4.59
CA MET A 290 -24.15 -11.99 5.58
C MET A 290 -22.86 -11.45 4.92
N THR A 291 -22.52 -11.87 3.69
CA THR A 291 -21.30 -11.47 2.98
C THR A 291 -21.44 -10.18 2.17
N LEU A 292 -22.69 -9.81 1.80
CA LEU A 292 -23.00 -8.59 1.02
C LEU A 292 -22.35 -7.31 1.57
N PRO A 293 -22.46 -6.96 2.88
CA PRO A 293 -21.92 -5.71 3.40
C PRO A 293 -20.42 -5.56 3.15
N VAL A 294 -19.66 -6.64 3.32
CA VAL A 294 -18.21 -6.62 3.14
C VAL A 294 -17.85 -6.50 1.65
N ILE A 295 -18.59 -7.16 0.75
CA ILE A 295 -18.39 -7.02 -0.69
C ILE A 295 -18.71 -5.58 -1.14
N ILE A 296 -19.79 -4.98 -0.63
CA ILE A 296 -20.17 -3.59 -0.92
C ILE A 296 -19.06 -2.62 -0.47
N THR A 297 -18.62 -2.74 0.78
CA THR A 297 -17.61 -1.83 1.35
C THR A 297 -16.25 -1.97 0.65
N SER A 298 -15.77 -3.19 0.43
CA SER A 298 -14.52 -3.43 -0.28
C SER A 298 -14.57 -2.96 -1.75
N THR A 299 -15.71 -3.10 -2.40
CA THR A 299 -15.94 -2.57 -3.76
C THR A 299 -15.86 -1.04 -3.76
N ARG A 300 -16.53 -0.37 -2.81
CA ARG A 300 -16.47 1.09 -2.68
C ARG A 300 -15.04 1.57 -2.45
N GLU A 301 -14.31 0.95 -1.53
CA GLU A 301 -12.92 1.29 -1.25
C GLU A 301 -12.01 1.09 -2.48
N ALA A 302 -12.20 -0.01 -3.21
CA ALA A 302 -11.48 -0.29 -4.44
C ALA A 302 -11.76 0.76 -5.54
N LEU A 303 -13.01 1.19 -5.70
CA LEU A 303 -13.39 2.23 -6.66
C LEU A 303 -12.88 3.61 -6.22
N ALA A 304 -12.96 3.92 -4.92
CA ALA A 304 -12.48 5.18 -4.36
C ALA A 304 -10.95 5.34 -4.46
N SER A 305 -10.20 4.25 -4.54
CA SER A 305 -8.74 4.27 -4.71
C SER A 305 -8.29 4.77 -6.09
N VAL A 306 -9.20 4.81 -7.08
CA VAL A 306 -8.90 5.36 -8.42
C VAL A 306 -8.92 6.89 -8.37
N PRO A 307 -7.81 7.59 -8.72
CA PRO A 307 -7.73 9.05 -8.64
C PRO A 307 -8.81 9.75 -9.48
N MET A 308 -9.34 10.86 -8.95
CA MET A 308 -10.39 11.64 -9.62
C MET A 308 -9.95 12.21 -10.96
N ALA A 309 -8.65 12.52 -11.11
CA ALA A 309 -8.08 13.04 -12.35
C ALA A 309 -8.34 12.15 -13.57
N PHE A 310 -8.38 10.82 -13.40
CA PHE A 310 -8.72 9.90 -14.50
C PHE A 310 -10.19 10.04 -14.93
N ARG A 311 -11.09 10.28 -13.99
CA ARG A 311 -12.51 10.50 -14.28
C ARG A 311 -12.71 11.83 -15.01
N GLU A 312 -12.10 12.89 -14.51
CA GLU A 312 -12.14 14.23 -15.11
C GLU A 312 -11.57 14.24 -16.52
N ALA A 313 -10.45 13.56 -16.77
CA ALA A 313 -9.89 13.42 -18.11
C ALA A 313 -10.88 12.77 -19.09
N CYS A 314 -11.57 11.70 -18.68
CA CYS A 314 -12.59 11.05 -19.51
C CYS A 314 -13.78 11.98 -19.80
N TRP A 315 -14.25 12.70 -18.78
CA TRP A 315 -15.39 13.63 -18.94
C TRP A 315 -15.03 14.81 -19.86
N ASN A 316 -13.81 15.32 -19.78
CA ASN A 316 -13.30 16.36 -20.68
C ASN A 316 -13.22 15.89 -22.14
N LEU A 317 -13.07 14.58 -22.39
CA LEU A 317 -13.14 13.96 -23.70
C LEU A 317 -14.58 13.63 -24.14
N GLY A 318 -15.61 14.02 -23.37
CA GLY A 318 -17.00 13.80 -23.68
C GLY A 318 -17.55 12.42 -23.30
N ALA A 319 -16.79 11.61 -22.53
CA ALA A 319 -17.26 10.30 -22.09
C ALA A 319 -18.40 10.43 -21.05
N THR A 320 -19.42 9.58 -21.18
CA THR A 320 -20.48 9.47 -20.17
C THR A 320 -19.94 8.83 -18.88
N ARG A 321 -20.66 9.00 -17.76
CA ARG A 321 -20.31 8.36 -16.48
C ARG A 321 -20.16 6.85 -16.62
N TRP A 322 -21.09 6.19 -17.29
CA TRP A 322 -21.05 4.74 -17.50
C TRP A 322 -19.84 4.32 -18.36
N GLN A 323 -19.52 5.05 -19.42
CA GLN A 323 -18.32 4.80 -20.20
C GLN A 323 -17.06 4.93 -19.35
N THR A 324 -16.94 6.00 -18.57
CA THR A 324 -15.81 6.21 -17.63
C THR A 324 -15.67 5.06 -16.63
N ILE A 325 -16.79 4.62 -16.03
CA ILE A 325 -16.80 3.50 -15.08
C ILE A 325 -16.31 2.22 -15.75
N ARG A 326 -16.90 1.87 -16.90
CA ARG A 326 -16.61 0.62 -17.58
C ARG A 326 -15.20 0.55 -18.16
N THR A 327 -14.66 1.66 -18.67
CA THR A 327 -13.37 1.68 -19.39
C THR A 327 -12.18 1.99 -18.48
N ILE A 328 -12.37 2.79 -17.43
CA ILE A 328 -11.26 3.25 -16.59
C ILE A 328 -11.43 2.78 -15.15
N VAL A 329 -12.55 3.11 -14.49
CA VAL A 329 -12.68 2.92 -13.05
C VAL A 329 -12.75 1.44 -12.68
N LEU A 330 -13.66 0.69 -13.31
CA LEU A 330 -13.86 -0.73 -13.02
C LEU A 330 -12.62 -1.59 -13.34
N PRO A 331 -11.97 -1.46 -14.51
CA PRO A 331 -10.75 -2.22 -14.78
C PRO A 331 -9.61 -1.90 -13.81
N ASN A 332 -9.49 -0.64 -13.35
CA ASN A 332 -8.45 -0.25 -12.39
C ASN A 332 -8.73 -0.75 -10.98
N SER A 333 -9.98 -0.87 -10.56
CA SER A 333 -10.39 -1.33 -9.24
C SER A 333 -10.62 -2.84 -9.14
N ILE A 334 -10.62 -3.60 -10.25
CA ILE A 334 -10.97 -5.02 -10.27
C ILE A 334 -10.12 -5.87 -9.31
N SER A 335 -8.84 -5.56 -9.15
CA SER A 335 -7.96 -6.28 -8.21
C SER A 335 -8.36 -6.09 -6.75
N GLY A 336 -8.84 -4.91 -6.38
CA GLY A 336 -9.37 -4.60 -5.05
C GLY A 336 -10.73 -5.26 -4.83
N ILE A 337 -11.63 -5.16 -5.81
CA ILE A 337 -12.96 -5.80 -5.77
C ILE A 337 -12.81 -7.32 -5.58
N LEU A 338 -12.00 -7.97 -6.42
CA LEU A 338 -11.74 -9.40 -6.31
C LEU A 338 -11.16 -9.79 -4.95
N THR A 339 -10.28 -8.95 -4.38
CA THR A 339 -9.75 -9.20 -3.04
C THR A 339 -10.85 -9.27 -1.99
N GLY A 340 -11.79 -8.33 -2.01
CA GLY A 340 -12.94 -8.31 -1.09
C GLY A 340 -13.83 -9.53 -1.26
N VAL A 341 -14.16 -9.89 -2.51
CA VAL A 341 -14.97 -11.08 -2.84
C VAL A 341 -14.29 -12.36 -2.35
N ILE A 342 -13.00 -12.51 -2.60
CA ILE A 342 -12.20 -13.68 -2.21
C ILE A 342 -12.13 -13.86 -0.69
N LEU A 343 -11.97 -12.77 0.06
CA LEU A 343 -12.01 -12.85 1.53
C LEU A 343 -13.35 -13.40 2.03
N GLN A 344 -14.45 -13.08 1.32
CA GLN A 344 -15.75 -13.61 1.67
C GLN A 344 -15.92 -15.11 1.32
N VAL A 345 -15.28 -15.60 0.27
CA VAL A 345 -15.23 -17.03 -0.06
C VAL A 345 -14.65 -17.83 1.11
N SER A 346 -13.51 -17.39 1.64
CA SER A 346 -12.86 -18.05 2.77
C SER A 346 -13.71 -18.03 4.04
N ARG A 347 -14.36 -16.92 4.29
CA ARG A 347 -15.29 -16.78 5.42
C ARG A 347 -16.49 -17.69 5.26
N ALA A 348 -17.14 -17.69 4.11
CA ALA A 348 -18.31 -18.53 3.81
C ALA A 348 -18.03 -20.02 3.98
N ALA A 349 -16.83 -20.47 3.59
CA ALA A 349 -16.41 -21.88 3.72
C ALA A 349 -16.27 -22.36 5.19
N GLY A 350 -15.94 -21.45 6.09
CA GLY A 350 -15.78 -21.74 7.53
C GLY A 350 -17.03 -21.50 8.39
N GLU A 351 -18.07 -20.85 7.85
CA GLU A 351 -19.25 -20.50 8.65
C GLU A 351 -20.12 -21.72 8.96
N THR A 352 -20.51 -21.84 10.23
CA THR A 352 -21.36 -22.92 10.71
C THR A 352 -22.74 -22.42 11.16
N ALA A 353 -22.81 -21.31 11.88
CA ALA A 353 -24.04 -20.80 12.48
C ALA A 353 -25.14 -20.47 11.44
N PRO A 354 -24.88 -19.78 10.32
CA PRO A 354 -25.91 -19.45 9.34
C PRO A 354 -26.55 -20.70 8.71
N ILE A 355 -25.77 -21.73 8.48
CA ILE A 355 -26.24 -22.94 7.78
C ILE A 355 -26.95 -23.93 8.69
N LEU A 356 -26.61 -23.92 9.99
CA LEU A 356 -27.17 -24.83 10.99
C LEU A 356 -28.71 -24.87 11.00
N PHE A 357 -29.34 -23.69 10.86
CA PHE A 357 -30.81 -23.59 10.92
C PHE A 357 -31.46 -23.54 9.55
N THR A 358 -30.72 -23.22 8.49
CA THR A 358 -31.29 -22.90 7.17
C THR A 358 -31.17 -24.02 6.15
N GLY A 359 -30.22 -24.96 6.30
CA GLY A 359 -30.11 -26.03 5.30
C GLY A 359 -29.14 -27.17 5.64
N ALA A 360 -28.29 -26.98 6.66
CA ALA A 360 -27.37 -28.08 7.02
C ALA A 360 -28.10 -29.18 7.77
N VAL A 361 -27.72 -30.42 7.42
CA VAL A 361 -28.19 -31.65 8.12
C VAL A 361 -27.04 -32.37 8.77
N PHE A 362 -27.37 -33.06 9.86
CA PHE A 362 -26.44 -33.83 10.63
C PHE A 362 -25.81 -34.95 9.76
N TYR A 363 -26.64 -35.80 9.15
CA TYR A 363 -26.25 -36.89 8.29
C TYR A 363 -27.31 -37.12 7.21
N MET A 364 -26.86 -37.40 6.02
CA MET A 364 -27.69 -37.81 4.90
C MET A 364 -27.06 -39.05 4.27
N ARG A 365 -27.87 -40.09 4.10
CA ARG A 365 -27.43 -41.30 3.41
C ARG A 365 -27.27 -40.99 1.92
N VAL A 366 -26.05 -41.08 1.44
CA VAL A 366 -25.73 -40.88 0.02
C VAL A 366 -25.77 -42.25 -0.66
N PRO A 367 -26.41 -42.38 -1.84
CA PRO A 367 -26.39 -43.62 -2.62
C PRO A 367 -24.96 -44.01 -3.01
N ASP A 368 -24.65 -45.31 -2.90
CA ASP A 368 -23.31 -45.84 -3.16
C ASP A 368 -22.96 -45.91 -4.65
N HIS A 369 -23.95 -45.77 -5.55
CA HIS A 369 -23.78 -45.93 -6.99
C HIS A 369 -24.47 -44.82 -7.79
N GLY A 370 -23.87 -44.49 -8.94
CA GLY A 370 -24.38 -43.49 -9.89
C GLY A 370 -23.89 -42.07 -9.68
N TRP A 371 -24.40 -41.12 -10.48
CA TRP A 371 -24.02 -39.70 -10.44
C TRP A 371 -24.28 -39.06 -9.09
N TYR A 372 -25.31 -39.47 -8.38
CA TYR A 372 -25.65 -38.95 -7.03
C TYR A 372 -24.64 -39.37 -5.95
N SER A 373 -23.76 -40.31 -6.19
CA SER A 373 -22.64 -40.60 -5.28
C SER A 373 -21.62 -39.47 -5.26
N PHE A 374 -21.42 -38.80 -6.40
CA PHE A 374 -20.48 -37.69 -6.54
C PHE A 374 -21.13 -36.31 -6.28
N PHE A 375 -22.38 -36.11 -6.68
CA PHE A 375 -23.12 -34.89 -6.54
C PHE A 375 -24.47 -35.14 -5.84
N PRO A 376 -24.45 -35.32 -4.51
CA PRO A 376 -25.63 -35.79 -3.77
C PRO A 376 -26.69 -34.72 -3.52
N TYR A 377 -26.49 -33.46 -3.98
CA TYR A 377 -27.34 -32.32 -3.61
C TYR A 377 -28.05 -31.69 -4.81
N GLY A 378 -29.37 -31.55 -4.69
CA GLY A 378 -30.16 -30.60 -5.46
C GLY A 378 -30.24 -29.23 -4.76
N LEU A 379 -30.72 -28.20 -5.45
CA LEU A 379 -30.84 -26.85 -4.89
C LEU A 379 -31.84 -26.79 -3.72
N HIS A 380 -32.86 -27.62 -3.73
CA HIS A 380 -33.91 -27.69 -2.70
C HIS A 380 -33.65 -28.76 -1.64
N ASP A 381 -32.58 -29.53 -1.79
CA ASP A 381 -32.23 -30.56 -0.83
C ASP A 381 -31.43 -29.98 0.35
N HIS A 382 -31.47 -30.72 1.44
CA HIS A 382 -30.56 -30.46 2.56
C HIS A 382 -29.12 -30.77 2.13
N CYS A 383 -28.16 -30.16 2.78
CA CYS A 383 -26.74 -30.44 2.52
C CYS A 383 -25.93 -30.69 3.78
N MET A 384 -24.90 -31.48 3.67
CA MET A 384 -23.88 -31.61 4.71
C MET A 384 -22.78 -30.62 4.38
N ALA A 385 -22.39 -29.76 5.34
CA ALA A 385 -21.28 -28.84 5.20
C ALA A 385 -20.12 -29.27 6.08
N LEU A 386 -18.89 -29.10 5.59
CA LEU A 386 -17.69 -29.59 6.27
C LEU A 386 -17.47 -28.93 7.65
N SER A 387 -17.77 -27.64 7.77
CA SER A 387 -17.72 -26.93 9.06
C SER A 387 -18.75 -27.46 10.06
N TYR A 388 -19.96 -27.70 9.61
CA TYR A 388 -21.01 -28.31 10.44
C TYR A 388 -20.73 -29.77 10.74
N HIS A 389 -20.23 -30.51 9.78
CA HIS A 389 -19.81 -31.93 9.95
C HIS A 389 -18.72 -32.05 11.04
N LEU A 390 -17.70 -31.20 11.00
CA LEU A 390 -16.66 -31.13 12.03
C LEU A 390 -17.25 -30.83 13.42
N PHE A 391 -18.15 -29.84 13.49
CA PHE A 391 -18.82 -29.47 14.75
C PHE A 391 -19.58 -30.66 15.34
N ILE A 392 -20.31 -31.39 14.53
CA ILE A 392 -21.08 -32.57 14.96
C ILE A 392 -20.14 -33.72 15.39
N LEU A 393 -19.09 -34.01 14.60
CA LEU A 393 -18.12 -35.08 14.94
C LEU A 393 -17.43 -34.83 16.28
N THR A 394 -17.21 -33.56 16.63
CA THR A 394 -16.50 -33.20 17.87
C THR A 394 -17.41 -33.08 19.09
N THR A 395 -18.72 -32.82 18.89
CA THR A 395 -19.62 -32.46 20.00
C THR A 395 -20.74 -33.47 20.23
N GLN A 396 -21.19 -34.18 19.21
CA GLN A 396 -22.42 -34.99 19.30
C GLN A 396 -22.24 -36.48 19.00
N VAL A 397 -21.27 -36.85 18.14
CA VAL A 397 -21.08 -38.25 17.79
C VAL A 397 -20.09 -38.94 18.73
N GLN A 398 -20.55 -39.89 19.48
CA GLN A 398 -19.72 -40.71 20.36
C GLN A 398 -19.02 -41.83 19.57
N GLY A 399 -17.79 -42.17 19.95
CA GLY A 399 -17.05 -43.30 19.36
C GLY A 399 -16.31 -42.98 18.04
N VAL A 400 -16.29 -41.73 17.61
CA VAL A 400 -15.48 -41.30 16.45
C VAL A 400 -14.01 -41.25 16.84
N SER A 401 -13.13 -41.85 16.02
CA SER A 401 -11.71 -41.78 16.26
C SER A 401 -11.21 -40.31 16.19
N SER A 402 -10.31 -39.95 17.09
CA SER A 402 -9.70 -38.60 17.09
C SER A 402 -9.00 -38.26 15.76
N GLU A 403 -8.51 -39.29 15.06
CA GLU A 403 -7.84 -39.15 13.77
C GLU A 403 -8.79 -38.63 12.68
N ILE A 404 -10.06 -39.13 12.64
CA ILE A 404 -11.09 -38.63 11.70
C ILE A 404 -11.47 -37.20 12.02
N GLN A 405 -11.59 -36.84 13.31
CA GLN A 405 -11.88 -35.47 13.73
C GLN A 405 -10.76 -34.49 13.29
N TYR A 406 -9.50 -34.83 13.59
CA TYR A 406 -8.34 -34.03 13.15
C TYR A 406 -8.18 -34.04 11.64
N GLY A 407 -8.43 -35.17 10.96
CA GLY A 407 -8.44 -35.28 9.51
C GLY A 407 -9.42 -34.30 8.85
N THR A 408 -10.68 -34.31 9.35
CA THR A 408 -11.71 -33.36 8.87
C THR A 408 -11.32 -31.91 9.10
N ALA A 409 -10.74 -31.60 10.28
CA ALA A 409 -10.26 -30.24 10.58
C ALA A 409 -9.13 -29.79 9.63
N VAL A 410 -8.14 -30.66 9.37
CA VAL A 410 -7.04 -30.39 8.44
C VAL A 410 -7.55 -30.19 7.02
N VAL A 411 -8.50 -30.98 6.56
CA VAL A 411 -9.09 -30.81 5.22
C VAL A 411 -9.87 -29.51 5.12
N LEU A 412 -10.64 -29.13 6.15
CA LEU A 412 -11.34 -27.83 6.17
C LEU A 412 -10.36 -26.67 6.08
N VAL A 413 -9.33 -26.66 6.92
CA VAL A 413 -8.29 -25.62 6.88
C VAL A 413 -7.54 -25.65 5.56
N GLY A 414 -7.19 -26.84 5.06
CA GLY A 414 -6.54 -27.03 3.76
C GLY A 414 -7.37 -26.48 2.60
N LEU A 415 -8.68 -26.72 2.60
CA LEU A 415 -9.62 -26.17 1.61
C LEU A 415 -9.62 -24.64 1.63
N VAL A 416 -9.73 -24.04 2.81
CA VAL A 416 -9.70 -22.58 2.97
C VAL A 416 -8.36 -22.00 2.52
N LEU A 417 -7.24 -22.62 2.89
CA LEU A 417 -5.90 -22.20 2.47
C LEU A 417 -5.71 -22.35 0.95
N LEU A 418 -6.20 -23.42 0.35
CA LEU A 418 -6.14 -23.63 -1.10
C LEU A 418 -6.91 -22.55 -1.84
N VAL A 419 -8.16 -22.29 -1.44
CA VAL A 419 -8.99 -21.23 -2.02
C VAL A 419 -8.32 -19.86 -1.90
N ASN A 420 -7.76 -19.56 -0.72
CA ASN A 420 -7.02 -18.30 -0.51
C ASN A 420 -5.77 -18.23 -1.40
N SER A 421 -5.01 -19.32 -1.52
CA SER A 421 -3.79 -19.37 -2.34
C SER A 421 -4.09 -19.18 -3.83
N VAL A 422 -5.11 -19.85 -4.35
CA VAL A 422 -5.59 -19.66 -5.74
C VAL A 422 -6.01 -18.20 -5.96
N SER A 423 -6.69 -17.65 -5.00
CA SER A 423 -7.20 -16.28 -5.02
C SER A 423 -6.08 -15.24 -5.00
N ILE A 424 -5.08 -15.44 -4.14
CA ILE A 424 -3.87 -14.60 -4.11
C ILE A 424 -3.11 -14.71 -5.44
N GLY A 425 -2.95 -15.92 -5.95
CA GLY A 425 -2.33 -16.17 -7.25
C GLY A 425 -3.03 -15.44 -8.39
N LEU A 426 -4.36 -15.51 -8.44
CA LEU A 426 -5.18 -14.79 -9.44
C LEU A 426 -5.01 -13.27 -9.30
N ARG A 427 -5.02 -12.75 -8.07
CA ARG A 427 -4.79 -11.33 -7.79
C ARG A 427 -3.41 -10.87 -8.27
N VAL A 428 -2.35 -11.62 -7.95
CA VAL A 428 -0.98 -11.30 -8.40
C VAL A 428 -0.89 -11.35 -9.92
N TYR A 429 -1.46 -12.37 -10.55
CA TYR A 429 -1.51 -12.49 -12.00
C TYR A 429 -2.21 -11.30 -12.66
N LEU A 430 -3.38 -10.91 -12.17
CA LEU A 430 -4.13 -9.77 -12.69
C LEU A 430 -3.38 -8.44 -12.45
N ARG A 431 -2.67 -8.31 -11.33
CA ARG A 431 -1.87 -7.12 -11.03
C ARG A 431 -0.65 -7.01 -11.96
N MET A 432 0.01 -8.13 -12.26
CA MET A 432 1.16 -8.15 -13.16
C MET A 432 0.79 -7.83 -14.62
N ARG A 433 -0.43 -8.14 -15.05
CA ARG A 433 -0.92 -7.75 -16.38
C ARG A 433 -1.22 -6.25 -16.52
N LYS A 434 -1.43 -5.54 -15.41
CA LYS A 434 -1.57 -4.07 -15.44
C LYS A 434 -0.16 -3.46 -15.47
N LYS A 435 0.25 -2.98 -16.64
CA LYS A 435 1.48 -2.19 -16.85
C LYS A 435 1.21 -0.72 -16.46
N TRP A 436 0.98 -0.45 -15.16
CA TRP A 436 0.88 0.92 -14.61
C TRP A 436 1.64 0.99 -13.31
#